data_bc88dba76a950a50d2de136a649233fd
#
_entry.id   bc88dba76a950a50d2de136a649233fd
#
_cell.length_a   1.000
_cell.length_b   1.000
_cell.length_c   1.000
_cell.angle_alpha   90.00
_cell.angle_beta   90.00
_cell.angle_gamma   90.00
#
_symmetry.space_group_name_H-M   'P 1'
#
loop_
_entity.id
_entity.type
_entity.pdbx_description
1 polymer ?
#
loop_
_entity_poly.entity_id
_entity_poly.type
_entity_poly.pdbx_seq_one_letter_code
_entity_poly.pdbx_strand_id
1 'polypeptide(L)'
;MPNEDRPDSCPAGAVAPPDGRTRYANGERRRAAIVDEAMTVFATRGFHNLSMRQIAEAVGVSHTLLRHHFGTKDAILQTVLARREETEAGWRAALVAERGLLDALPLIMEHNAAIPGLIQLDAVLRAEAVNPDHPAHDYAVGLSRRFRSRLRADLDAERAAGRLRADLDLDLTTTHLACLIEGLQSEWLLDRGIDMAAVVRALVEQLRAR
;
A
#
# COMPACT_ATOMS: atom_id res chain seq x y z
N MET A 1 49.55 -23.16 61.41
CA MET A 1 49.76 -22.52 60.10
C MET A 1 48.47 -22.68 59.36
N PRO A 2 47.78 -21.54 59.06
CA PRO A 2 46.42 -21.52 58.55
C PRO A 2 46.43 -21.73 57.03
N ASN A 3 45.41 -22.42 56.56
CA ASN A 3 45.10 -22.64 55.18
C ASN A 3 44.29 -21.49 54.63
N GLU A 4 44.74 -20.91 53.52
CA GLU A 4 44.13 -19.73 52.87
C GLU A 4 42.83 -20.10 52.16
N ASP A 5 41.81 -19.32 52.47
CA ASP A 5 40.53 -19.26 51.79
C ASP A 5 40.73 -18.82 50.33
N ARG A 6 40.16 -19.57 49.40
CA ARG A 6 39.93 -19.17 48.01
C ARG A 6 38.46 -18.81 47.84
N PRO A 7 38.10 -17.62 47.39
CA PRO A 7 36.73 -17.31 47.13
C PRO A 7 36.25 -17.98 45.84
N ASP A 8 35.08 -18.59 45.93
CA ASP A 8 34.32 -19.19 44.85
C ASP A 8 34.09 -18.23 43.72
N SER A 9 34.46 -18.66 42.52
CA SER A 9 34.09 -18.02 41.27
C SER A 9 32.60 -18.19 41.00
N CYS A 10 31.86 -17.09 40.97
CA CYS A 10 30.50 -16.99 40.49
C CYS A 10 30.40 -17.56 39.06
N PRO A 11 29.48 -18.47 38.76
CA PRO A 11 29.22 -18.85 37.36
C PRO A 11 28.54 -17.71 36.61
N ALA A 12 29.12 -17.37 35.46
CA ALA A 12 28.57 -16.43 34.50
C ALA A 12 27.11 -16.76 34.20
N GLY A 13 26.24 -15.75 34.30
CA GLY A 13 24.81 -15.88 34.09
C GLY A 13 24.51 -16.39 32.70
N ALA A 14 23.93 -17.59 32.65
CA ALA A 14 23.33 -18.12 31.44
C ALA A 14 22.15 -17.25 31.06
N VAL A 15 22.29 -16.48 29.97
CA VAL A 15 21.17 -15.78 29.35
C VAL A 15 20.17 -16.82 28.89
N ALA A 16 18.99 -16.85 29.50
CA ALA A 16 17.91 -17.73 29.13
C ALA A 16 17.57 -17.53 27.63
N PRO A 17 17.31 -18.60 26.88
CA PRO A 17 16.92 -18.48 25.49
C PRO A 17 15.62 -17.65 25.40
N PRO A 18 15.49 -16.75 24.40
CA PRO A 18 14.33 -15.90 24.28
C PRO A 18 13.07 -16.76 24.15
N ASP A 19 12.05 -16.41 24.93
CA ASP A 19 10.71 -17.02 24.94
C ASP A 19 10.15 -17.07 23.51
N GLY A 20 9.39 -18.12 23.17
CA GLY A 20 8.82 -18.32 21.85
C GLY A 20 8.03 -17.10 21.34
N ARG A 21 7.41 -16.34 22.24
CA ARG A 21 6.74 -15.07 21.95
C ARG A 21 7.70 -14.00 21.45
N THR A 22 8.89 -13.90 22.02
CA THR A 22 9.93 -12.93 21.61
C THR A 22 10.51 -13.29 20.24
N ARG A 23 10.66 -14.57 19.92
CA ARG A 23 11.10 -15.04 18.59
C ARG A 23 10.05 -14.73 17.51
N TYR A 24 8.78 -14.99 17.81
CA TYR A 24 7.68 -14.68 16.89
C TYR A 24 7.58 -13.18 16.63
N ALA A 25 7.59 -12.35 17.68
CA ALA A 25 7.56 -10.89 17.56
C ALA A 25 8.75 -10.33 16.75
N ASN A 26 9.95 -10.93 16.92
CA ASN A 26 11.12 -10.54 16.13
C ASN A 26 11.00 -10.96 14.65
N GLY A 27 10.39 -12.12 14.37
CA GLY A 27 10.09 -12.58 13.02
C GLY A 27 9.14 -11.65 12.29
N GLU A 28 8.04 -11.25 12.95
CA GLU A 28 7.07 -10.31 12.39
C GLU A 28 7.66 -8.91 12.16
N ARG A 29 8.45 -8.37 13.11
CA ARG A 29 9.16 -7.09 12.92
C ARG A 29 10.10 -7.15 11.73
N ARG A 30 10.84 -8.25 11.57
CA ARG A 30 11.75 -8.43 10.45
C ARG A 30 11.00 -8.55 9.12
N ARG A 31 9.88 -9.26 9.12
CA ARG A 31 8.99 -9.36 7.95
C ARG A 31 8.46 -7.99 7.55
N ALA A 32 7.97 -7.19 8.50
CA ALA A 32 7.50 -5.83 8.25
C ALA A 32 8.61 -4.93 7.69
N ALA A 33 9.81 -4.96 8.25
CA ALA A 33 10.97 -4.19 7.75
C ALA A 33 11.35 -4.58 6.31
N ILE A 34 11.29 -5.87 5.95
CA ILE A 34 11.51 -6.33 4.57
C ILE A 34 10.44 -5.76 3.63
N VAL A 35 9.18 -5.71 4.06
CA VAL A 35 8.08 -5.17 3.25
C VAL A 35 8.24 -3.67 3.02
N ASP A 36 8.58 -2.90 4.07
CA ASP A 36 8.78 -1.45 3.96
C ASP A 36 9.96 -1.13 3.02
N GLU A 37 11.06 -1.90 3.08
CA GLU A 37 12.19 -1.75 2.16
C GLU A 37 11.84 -2.20 0.74
N ALA A 38 11.11 -3.31 0.58
CA ALA A 38 10.64 -3.78 -0.72
C ALA A 38 9.70 -2.77 -1.39
N MET A 39 8.87 -2.07 -0.62
CA MET A 39 8.02 -0.99 -1.12
C MET A 39 8.86 0.13 -1.75
N THR A 40 9.93 0.56 -1.08
CA THR A 40 10.89 1.57 -1.60
C THR A 40 11.59 1.08 -2.87
N VAL A 41 12.04 -0.18 -2.89
CA VAL A 41 12.68 -0.80 -4.05
C VAL A 41 11.71 -0.86 -5.24
N PHE A 42 10.48 -1.27 -5.02
CA PHE A 42 9.47 -1.35 -6.08
C PHE A 42 9.05 0.03 -6.59
N ALA A 43 8.95 1.01 -5.70
CA ALA A 43 8.67 2.40 -6.08
C ALA A 43 9.75 3.00 -7.01
N THR A 44 11.02 2.61 -6.83
CA THR A 44 12.16 3.21 -7.54
C THR A 44 12.64 2.40 -8.73
N ARG A 45 12.65 1.06 -8.64
CA ARG A 45 13.21 0.15 -9.66
C ARG A 45 12.15 -0.58 -10.48
N GLY A 46 10.89 -0.51 -10.06
CA GLY A 46 9.80 -1.32 -10.61
C GLY A 46 9.87 -2.79 -10.15
N PHE A 47 8.73 -3.47 -10.19
CA PHE A 47 8.62 -4.86 -9.72
C PHE A 47 9.01 -5.88 -10.81
N HIS A 48 8.56 -5.65 -12.07
CA HIS A 48 8.64 -6.66 -13.13
C HIS A 48 10.07 -7.08 -13.46
N ASN A 49 11.00 -6.15 -13.43
CA ASN A 49 12.40 -6.37 -13.82
C ASN A 49 13.24 -7.04 -12.71
N LEU A 50 12.67 -7.31 -11.55
CA LEU A 50 13.39 -7.87 -10.42
C LEU A 50 13.04 -9.34 -10.21
N SER A 51 14.06 -10.21 -10.19
CA SER A 51 13.95 -11.59 -9.69
C SER A 51 13.92 -11.61 -8.16
N MET A 52 13.45 -12.71 -7.55
CA MET A 52 13.50 -12.93 -6.09
C MET A 52 14.88 -12.70 -5.49
N ARG A 53 15.95 -13.07 -6.23
CA ARG A 53 17.33 -12.86 -5.77
C ARG A 53 17.71 -11.40 -5.76
N GLN A 54 17.35 -10.65 -6.80
CA GLN A 54 17.59 -9.21 -6.89
C GLN A 54 16.76 -8.42 -5.87
N ILE A 55 15.52 -8.86 -5.58
CA ILE A 55 14.72 -8.29 -4.50
C ILE A 55 15.43 -8.51 -3.16
N ALA A 56 15.86 -9.75 -2.86
CA ALA A 56 16.58 -10.07 -1.62
C ALA A 56 17.84 -9.21 -1.44
N GLU A 57 18.64 -9.07 -2.50
CA GLU A 57 19.82 -8.23 -2.53
C GLU A 57 19.48 -6.76 -2.27
N ALA A 58 18.46 -6.24 -2.94
CA ALA A 58 18.04 -4.84 -2.83
C ALA A 58 17.51 -4.49 -1.44
N VAL A 59 16.80 -5.42 -0.77
CA VAL A 59 16.30 -5.24 0.61
C VAL A 59 17.31 -5.69 1.69
N GLY A 60 18.53 -6.08 1.30
CA GLY A 60 19.61 -6.41 2.22
C GLY A 60 19.42 -7.71 3.02
N VAL A 61 18.74 -8.72 2.44
CA VAL A 61 18.53 -10.02 3.07
C VAL A 61 18.99 -11.18 2.18
N SER A 62 19.19 -12.37 2.79
CA SER A 62 19.48 -13.56 1.99
C SER A 62 18.24 -14.00 1.19
N HIS A 63 18.47 -14.55 -0.02
CA HIS A 63 17.40 -15.14 -0.83
C HIS A 63 16.62 -16.25 -0.07
N THR A 64 17.32 -17.04 0.75
CA THR A 64 16.70 -18.08 1.57
C THR A 64 15.74 -17.47 2.60
N LEU A 65 16.14 -16.39 3.26
CA LEU A 65 15.29 -15.69 4.23
C LEU A 65 14.07 -15.09 3.55
N LEU A 66 14.23 -14.44 2.39
CA LEU A 66 13.12 -13.88 1.64
C LEU A 66 12.11 -14.96 1.22
N ARG A 67 12.62 -16.11 0.69
CA ARG A 67 11.76 -17.26 0.37
C ARG A 67 11.07 -17.85 1.59
N HIS A 68 11.74 -17.88 2.72
CA HIS A 68 11.14 -18.38 3.96
C HIS A 68 9.95 -17.52 4.41
N HIS A 69 10.06 -16.19 4.31
CA HIS A 69 9.00 -15.28 4.75
C HIS A 69 7.83 -15.14 3.76
N PHE A 70 8.09 -15.23 2.46
CA PHE A 70 7.11 -14.87 1.43
C PHE A 70 6.81 -15.99 0.42
N GLY A 71 7.70 -16.98 0.28
CA GLY A 71 7.52 -18.06 -0.68
C GLY A 71 7.74 -17.64 -2.14
N THR A 72 6.86 -16.80 -2.68
CA THR A 72 6.84 -16.39 -4.08
C THR A 72 7.03 -14.87 -4.25
N LYS A 73 7.37 -14.46 -5.48
CA LYS A 73 7.48 -13.05 -5.86
C LYS A 73 6.11 -12.36 -5.76
N ASP A 74 5.04 -13.02 -6.15
CA ASP A 74 3.68 -12.49 -6.11
C ASP A 74 3.18 -12.29 -4.67
N ALA A 75 3.57 -13.18 -3.74
CA ALA A 75 3.23 -13.01 -2.33
C ALA A 75 3.93 -11.79 -1.70
N ILE A 76 5.16 -11.47 -2.13
CA ILE A 76 5.82 -10.22 -1.73
C ILE A 76 5.02 -9.03 -2.28
N LEU A 77 4.65 -9.06 -3.57
CA LEU A 77 3.88 -8.03 -4.22
C LEU A 77 2.57 -7.74 -3.47
N GLN A 78 1.78 -8.79 -3.22
CA GLN A 78 0.52 -8.65 -2.48
C GLN A 78 0.74 -8.06 -1.08
N THR A 79 1.80 -8.48 -0.38
CA THR A 79 2.12 -7.96 0.96
C THR A 79 2.52 -6.49 0.91
N VAL A 80 3.32 -6.08 -0.06
CA VAL A 80 3.72 -4.68 -0.27
C VAL A 80 2.51 -3.81 -0.58
N LEU A 81 1.61 -4.26 -1.45
CA LEU A 81 0.39 -3.53 -1.79
C LEU A 81 -0.57 -3.42 -0.61
N ALA A 82 -0.73 -4.49 0.17
CA ALA A 82 -1.52 -4.45 1.40
C ALA A 82 -0.94 -3.44 2.41
N ARG A 83 0.38 -3.44 2.59
CA ARG A 83 1.08 -2.50 3.47
C ARG A 83 0.93 -1.05 3.01
N ARG A 84 1.07 -0.82 1.70
CA ARG A 84 0.81 0.50 1.10
C ARG A 84 -0.62 0.96 1.39
N GLU A 85 -1.60 0.09 1.13
CA GLU A 85 -3.01 0.40 1.38
C GLU A 85 -3.25 0.81 2.84
N GLU A 86 -2.69 0.08 3.82
CA GLU A 86 -2.78 0.40 5.24
C GLU A 86 -2.15 1.77 5.56
N THR A 87 -0.95 2.03 5.03
CA THR A 87 -0.21 3.28 5.26
C THR A 87 -0.93 4.48 4.66
N GLU A 88 -1.43 4.34 3.44
CA GLU A 88 -2.10 5.41 2.71
C GLU A 88 -3.55 5.64 3.19
N ALA A 89 -4.21 4.60 3.70
CA ALA A 89 -5.61 4.70 4.12
C ALA A 89 -5.82 5.74 5.23
N GLY A 90 -4.93 5.77 6.22
CA GLY A 90 -4.99 6.74 7.33
C GLY A 90 -4.82 8.18 6.84
N TRP A 91 -3.82 8.42 6.01
CA TRP A 91 -3.57 9.75 5.43
C TRP A 91 -4.74 10.22 4.56
N ARG A 92 -5.23 9.37 3.65
CA ARG A 92 -6.39 9.68 2.79
C ARG A 92 -7.64 9.97 3.61
N ALA A 93 -7.93 9.15 4.61
CA ALA A 93 -9.09 9.34 5.47
C ALA A 93 -9.00 10.67 6.24
N ALA A 94 -7.85 11.02 6.79
CA ALA A 94 -7.63 12.30 7.46
C ALA A 94 -7.82 13.49 6.50
N LEU A 95 -7.27 13.40 5.29
CA LEU A 95 -7.41 14.45 4.27
C LEU A 95 -8.88 14.65 3.84
N VAL A 96 -9.61 13.54 3.62
CA VAL A 96 -11.04 13.60 3.26
C VAL A 96 -11.87 14.12 4.42
N ALA A 97 -11.57 13.74 5.65
CA ALA A 97 -12.27 14.25 6.84
C ALA A 97 -12.07 15.76 7.05
N GLU A 98 -10.87 16.27 6.75
CA GLU A 98 -10.53 17.70 6.87
C GLU A 98 -11.17 18.55 5.76
N ARG A 99 -11.11 18.07 4.51
CA ARG A 99 -11.41 18.90 3.33
C ARG A 99 -12.65 18.48 2.57
N GLY A 100 -13.17 17.30 2.82
CA GLY A 100 -14.16 16.64 1.98
C GLY A 100 -13.54 15.94 0.78
N LEU A 101 -14.29 15.01 0.19
CA LEU A 101 -13.81 14.21 -0.94
C LEU A 101 -13.43 15.05 -2.16
N LEU A 102 -14.28 16.02 -2.52
CA LEU A 102 -14.11 16.80 -3.75
C LEU A 102 -12.81 17.62 -3.74
N ASP A 103 -12.43 18.18 -2.59
CA ASP A 103 -11.18 18.93 -2.45
C ASP A 103 -9.97 18.00 -2.20
N ALA A 104 -10.17 16.84 -1.60
CA ALA A 104 -9.11 15.88 -1.35
C ALA A 104 -8.64 15.14 -2.60
N LEU A 105 -9.54 14.82 -3.56
CA LEU A 105 -9.21 14.02 -4.74
C LEU A 105 -8.06 14.59 -5.58
N PRO A 106 -8.02 15.91 -5.93
CA PRO A 106 -6.87 16.46 -6.65
C PRO A 106 -5.56 16.32 -5.89
N LEU A 107 -5.56 16.51 -4.56
CA LEU A 107 -4.38 16.38 -3.71
C LEU A 107 -3.89 14.91 -3.62
N ILE A 108 -4.82 13.96 -3.64
CA ILE A 108 -4.48 12.54 -3.74
C ILE A 108 -3.79 12.25 -5.08
N MET A 109 -4.21 12.88 -6.18
CA MET A 109 -3.56 12.71 -7.48
C MET A 109 -2.15 13.32 -7.49
N GLU A 110 -1.95 14.48 -6.86
CA GLU A 110 -0.62 15.08 -6.70
C GLU A 110 0.32 14.15 -5.89
N HIS A 111 -0.18 13.59 -4.79
CA HIS A 111 0.56 12.61 -4.00
C HIS A 111 0.93 11.36 -4.83
N ASN A 112 -0.02 10.81 -5.58
CA ASN A 112 0.21 9.64 -6.43
C ASN A 112 1.28 9.92 -7.51
N ALA A 113 1.34 11.13 -8.04
CA ALA A 113 2.37 11.53 -9.00
C ALA A 113 3.79 11.52 -8.40
N ALA A 114 3.92 11.69 -7.08
CA ALA A 114 5.20 11.61 -6.39
C ALA A 114 5.72 10.19 -6.15
N ILE A 115 4.87 9.16 -6.34
CA ILE A 115 5.19 7.74 -6.09
C ILE A 115 4.96 6.84 -7.32
N PRO A 116 5.53 7.17 -8.50
CA PRO A 116 5.20 6.54 -9.78
C PRO A 116 5.39 5.03 -9.79
N GLY A 117 6.42 4.51 -9.12
CA GLY A 117 6.67 3.08 -9.08
C GLY A 117 5.58 2.29 -8.35
N LEU A 118 4.97 2.86 -7.32
CA LEU A 118 3.86 2.22 -6.61
C LEU A 118 2.56 2.28 -7.42
N ILE A 119 2.33 3.37 -8.17
CA ILE A 119 1.20 3.46 -9.10
C ILE A 119 1.36 2.44 -10.24
N GLN A 120 2.56 2.31 -10.80
CA GLN A 120 2.84 1.31 -11.82
C GLN A 120 2.61 -0.12 -11.30
N LEU A 121 3.06 -0.38 -10.06
CA LEU A 121 2.88 -1.68 -9.41
C LEU A 121 1.40 -2.07 -9.31
N ASP A 122 0.56 -1.14 -8.85
CA ASP A 122 -0.89 -1.35 -8.75
C ASP A 122 -1.55 -1.56 -10.12
N ALA A 123 -1.21 -0.72 -11.10
CA ALA A 123 -1.76 -0.83 -12.45
C ALA A 123 -1.43 -2.19 -13.11
N VAL A 124 -0.19 -2.63 -12.97
CA VAL A 124 0.23 -3.93 -13.54
C VAL A 124 -0.43 -5.09 -12.83
N LEU A 125 -0.46 -5.10 -11.48
CA LEU A 125 -1.16 -6.15 -10.75
C LEU A 125 -2.62 -6.25 -11.17
N ARG A 126 -3.32 -5.13 -11.28
CA ARG A 126 -4.72 -5.10 -11.72
C ARG A 126 -4.89 -5.68 -13.11
N ALA A 127 -3.99 -5.31 -14.05
CA ALA A 127 -4.03 -5.82 -15.42
C ALA A 127 -3.83 -7.35 -15.49
N GLU A 128 -2.85 -7.88 -14.75
CA GLU A 128 -2.59 -9.32 -14.68
C GLU A 128 -3.71 -10.08 -13.96
N ALA A 129 -4.24 -9.50 -12.88
CA ALA A 129 -5.28 -10.10 -12.07
C ALA A 129 -6.69 -10.06 -12.70
N VAL A 130 -6.86 -9.52 -13.89
CA VAL A 130 -8.09 -9.68 -14.70
C VAL A 130 -8.35 -11.15 -15.04
N ASN A 131 -7.29 -11.94 -15.24
CA ASN A 131 -7.41 -13.38 -15.39
C ASN A 131 -7.87 -14.04 -14.07
N PRO A 132 -9.02 -14.75 -14.04
CA PRO A 132 -9.51 -15.40 -12.83
C PRO A 132 -8.57 -16.47 -12.24
N ASP A 133 -7.71 -17.08 -13.09
CA ASP A 133 -6.74 -18.07 -12.65
C ASP A 133 -5.46 -17.46 -12.06
N HIS A 134 -5.32 -16.13 -12.10
CA HIS A 134 -4.16 -15.45 -11.53
C HIS A 134 -4.20 -15.49 -10.00
N PRO A 135 -3.08 -15.84 -9.31
CA PRO A 135 -3.05 -15.97 -7.85
C PRO A 135 -3.48 -14.71 -7.08
N ALA A 136 -3.40 -13.54 -7.70
CA ALA A 136 -3.80 -12.27 -7.10
C ALA A 136 -5.22 -11.83 -7.49
N HIS A 137 -5.99 -12.65 -8.23
CA HIS A 137 -7.32 -12.25 -8.70
C HIS A 137 -8.25 -11.82 -7.55
N ASP A 138 -8.45 -12.69 -6.56
CA ASP A 138 -9.34 -12.42 -5.43
C ASP A 138 -8.88 -11.20 -4.62
N TYR A 139 -7.57 -11.01 -4.48
CA TYR A 139 -6.99 -9.83 -3.83
C TYR A 139 -7.35 -8.55 -4.59
N ALA A 140 -7.16 -8.52 -5.91
CA ALA A 140 -7.47 -7.36 -6.76
C ALA A 140 -8.97 -7.04 -6.79
N VAL A 141 -9.83 -8.06 -6.86
CA VAL A 141 -11.29 -7.91 -6.74
C VAL A 141 -11.66 -7.30 -5.38
N GLY A 142 -11.07 -7.80 -4.30
CA GLY A 142 -11.28 -7.26 -2.96
C GLY A 142 -10.84 -5.80 -2.83
N LEU A 143 -9.68 -5.45 -3.38
CA LEU A 143 -9.14 -4.09 -3.40
C LEU A 143 -10.08 -3.13 -4.15
N SER A 144 -10.54 -3.51 -5.34
CA SER A 144 -11.47 -2.73 -6.15
C SER A 144 -12.82 -2.51 -5.45
N ARG A 145 -13.36 -3.55 -4.79
CA ARG A 145 -14.59 -3.43 -4.00
C ARG A 145 -14.42 -2.45 -2.83
N ARG A 146 -13.35 -2.57 -2.05
CA ARG A 146 -13.06 -1.66 -0.93
C ARG A 146 -12.90 -0.22 -1.40
N PHE A 147 -12.20 0.00 -2.50
CA PHE A 147 -12.03 1.33 -3.08
C PHE A 147 -13.39 1.95 -3.43
N ARG A 148 -14.25 1.26 -4.20
CA ARG A 148 -15.58 1.76 -4.54
C ARG A 148 -16.48 1.98 -3.33
N SER A 149 -16.42 1.08 -2.33
CA SER A 149 -17.22 1.23 -1.10
C SER A 149 -16.84 2.48 -0.31
N ARG A 150 -15.53 2.78 -0.19
CA ARG A 150 -15.06 4.02 0.45
C ARG A 150 -15.50 5.24 -0.34
N LEU A 151 -15.25 5.25 -1.64
CA LEU A 151 -15.63 6.36 -2.51
C LEU A 151 -17.13 6.64 -2.45
N ARG A 152 -17.95 5.59 -2.38
CA ARG A 152 -19.41 5.71 -2.24
C ARG A 152 -19.80 6.35 -0.90
N ALA A 153 -19.18 5.92 0.20
CA ALA A 153 -19.43 6.49 1.52
C ALA A 153 -19.01 7.97 1.60
N ASP A 154 -17.89 8.32 0.99
CA ASP A 154 -17.41 9.70 0.93
C ASP A 154 -18.35 10.58 0.08
N LEU A 155 -18.88 10.06 -1.04
CA LEU A 155 -19.89 10.76 -1.83
C LEU A 155 -21.22 10.93 -1.08
N ASP A 156 -21.65 9.96 -0.27
CA ASP A 156 -22.81 10.12 0.60
C ASP A 156 -22.61 11.24 1.62
N ALA A 157 -21.41 11.35 2.20
CA ALA A 157 -21.05 12.41 3.12
C ALA A 157 -21.06 13.79 2.43
N GLU A 158 -20.53 13.89 1.19
CA GLU A 158 -20.58 15.11 0.38
C GLU A 158 -22.02 15.54 0.08
N ARG A 159 -22.90 14.58 -0.26
CA ARG A 159 -24.34 14.83 -0.49
C ARG A 159 -25.03 15.30 0.78
N ALA A 160 -24.80 14.62 1.90
CA ALA A 160 -25.38 14.99 3.18
C ALA A 160 -24.95 16.40 3.62
N ALA A 161 -23.74 16.83 3.26
CA ALA A 161 -23.23 18.17 3.51
C ALA A 161 -23.70 19.21 2.48
N GLY A 162 -24.52 18.84 1.50
CA GLY A 162 -25.01 19.75 0.46
C GLY A 162 -23.96 20.21 -0.55
N ARG A 163 -22.80 19.57 -0.62
CA ARG A 163 -21.71 19.94 -1.55
C ARG A 163 -21.81 19.29 -2.93
N LEU A 164 -22.62 18.21 -3.06
CA LEU A 164 -22.90 17.55 -4.33
C LEU A 164 -24.23 18.00 -4.92
N ARG A 165 -24.29 18.02 -6.24
CA ARG A 165 -25.57 18.17 -6.97
C ARG A 165 -26.55 17.07 -6.54
N ALA A 166 -27.81 17.47 -6.32
CA ALA A 166 -28.86 16.56 -5.84
C ALA A 166 -29.32 15.54 -6.88
N ASP A 167 -29.16 15.86 -8.17
CA ASP A 167 -29.60 15.04 -9.31
C ASP A 167 -28.63 13.91 -9.69
N LEU A 168 -27.49 13.78 -9.03
CA LEU A 168 -26.51 12.75 -9.33
C LEU A 168 -26.99 11.37 -8.83
N ASP A 169 -26.87 10.36 -9.69
CA ASP A 169 -26.87 8.96 -9.28
C ASP A 169 -25.52 8.63 -8.63
N LEU A 170 -25.50 8.35 -7.33
CA LEU A 170 -24.23 8.12 -6.60
C LEU A 170 -23.57 6.78 -6.94
N ASP A 171 -24.31 5.76 -7.33
CA ASP A 171 -23.72 4.47 -7.71
C ASP A 171 -23.02 4.60 -9.06
N LEU A 172 -23.66 5.29 -9.99
CA LEU A 172 -23.06 5.60 -11.28
C LEU A 172 -21.87 6.58 -11.13
N THR A 173 -22.01 7.62 -10.30
CA THR A 173 -20.93 8.59 -10.02
C THR A 173 -19.72 7.91 -9.37
N THR A 174 -19.95 6.98 -8.43
CA THR A 174 -18.88 6.17 -7.81
C THR A 174 -18.11 5.37 -8.88
N THR A 175 -18.85 4.73 -9.78
CA THR A 175 -18.24 3.92 -10.84
C THR A 175 -17.46 4.80 -11.81
N HIS A 176 -18.00 5.94 -12.23
CA HIS A 176 -17.31 6.89 -13.09
C HIS A 176 -16.02 7.41 -12.47
N LEU A 177 -16.06 7.83 -11.20
CA LEU A 177 -14.86 8.30 -10.50
C LEU A 177 -13.82 7.20 -10.35
N ALA A 178 -14.23 5.97 -10.00
CA ALA A 178 -13.29 4.86 -9.88
C ALA A 178 -12.61 4.55 -11.21
N CYS A 179 -13.38 4.43 -12.29
CA CYS A 179 -12.85 4.19 -13.63
C CYS A 179 -11.94 5.33 -14.11
N LEU A 180 -12.33 6.60 -13.85
CA LEU A 180 -11.50 7.74 -14.22
C LEU A 180 -10.17 7.72 -13.48
N ILE A 181 -10.17 7.55 -12.15
CA ILE A 181 -8.96 7.58 -11.33
C ILE A 181 -7.99 6.47 -11.77
N GLU A 182 -8.47 5.25 -11.95
CA GLU A 182 -7.64 4.12 -12.37
C GLU A 182 -7.12 4.29 -13.81
N GLY A 183 -7.98 4.68 -14.75
CA GLY A 183 -7.60 4.95 -16.14
C GLY A 183 -6.64 6.12 -16.26
N LEU A 184 -6.88 7.22 -15.54
CA LEU A 184 -6.02 8.41 -15.56
C LEU A 184 -4.62 8.11 -15.04
N GLN A 185 -4.49 7.29 -13.99
CA GLN A 185 -3.18 6.84 -13.50
C GLN A 185 -2.45 5.99 -14.55
N SER A 186 -3.18 5.13 -15.26
CA SER A 186 -2.61 4.30 -16.33
C SER A 186 -2.13 5.16 -17.50
N GLU A 187 -2.92 6.13 -17.96
CA GLU A 187 -2.53 7.07 -19.01
C GLU A 187 -1.34 7.94 -18.59
N TRP A 188 -1.35 8.43 -17.34
CA TRP A 188 -0.22 9.18 -16.80
C TRP A 188 1.07 8.37 -16.71
N LEU A 189 1.00 7.05 -16.50
CA LEU A 189 2.18 6.19 -16.56
C LEU A 189 2.79 6.14 -17.96
N LEU A 190 1.99 6.28 -19.02
CA LEU A 190 2.42 6.34 -20.42
C LEU A 190 2.87 7.73 -20.83
N ASP A 191 2.18 8.78 -20.35
CA ASP A 191 2.52 10.18 -20.63
C ASP A 191 2.55 11.01 -19.33
N ARG A 192 3.75 11.28 -18.84
CA ARG A 192 4.00 12.05 -17.62
C ARG A 192 3.67 13.54 -17.74
N GLY A 193 3.35 14.03 -18.94
CA GLY A 193 2.86 15.37 -19.19
C GLY A 193 1.41 15.59 -18.77
N ILE A 194 0.66 14.53 -18.48
CA ILE A 194 -0.73 14.61 -18.01
C ILE A 194 -0.75 15.13 -16.56
N ASP A 195 -1.40 16.25 -16.32
CA ASP A 195 -1.68 16.76 -14.97
C ASP A 195 -2.93 16.05 -14.40
N MET A 196 -2.72 14.97 -13.68
CA MET A 196 -3.81 14.18 -13.08
C MET A 196 -4.66 15.00 -12.11
N ALA A 197 -4.05 15.92 -11.36
CA ALA A 197 -4.77 16.76 -10.40
C ALA A 197 -5.69 17.76 -11.11
N ALA A 198 -5.22 18.35 -12.21
CA ALA A 198 -6.04 19.27 -13.01
C ALA A 198 -7.22 18.54 -13.66
N VAL A 199 -7.02 17.33 -14.20
CA VAL A 199 -8.10 16.52 -14.79
C VAL A 199 -9.16 16.19 -13.74
N VAL A 200 -8.75 15.72 -12.56
CA VAL A 200 -9.69 15.39 -11.46
C VAL A 200 -10.39 16.66 -10.96
N ARG A 201 -9.67 17.79 -10.82
CA ARG A 201 -10.26 19.08 -10.42
C ARG A 201 -11.36 19.51 -11.37
N ALA A 202 -11.13 19.41 -12.66
CA ALA A 202 -12.13 19.74 -13.67
C ALA A 202 -13.40 18.88 -13.58
N LEU A 203 -13.24 17.59 -13.25
CA LEU A 203 -14.38 16.69 -13.05
C LEU A 203 -15.13 17.02 -11.75
N VAL A 204 -14.44 17.16 -10.62
CA VAL A 204 -15.12 17.40 -9.34
C VAL A 204 -15.91 18.72 -9.33
N GLU A 205 -15.46 19.74 -10.09
CA GLU A 205 -16.24 20.98 -10.24
C GLU A 205 -17.60 20.75 -10.95
N GLN A 206 -17.71 19.75 -11.83
CA GLN A 206 -18.99 19.39 -12.44
C GLN A 206 -19.94 18.65 -11.50
N LEU A 207 -19.40 18.05 -10.42
CA LEU A 207 -20.18 17.33 -9.43
C LEU A 207 -20.70 18.25 -8.30
N ARG A 208 -20.11 19.44 -8.13
CA ARG A 208 -20.46 20.36 -7.04
C ARG A 208 -21.90 20.87 -7.15
N ALA A 209 -22.54 21.06 -6.02
CA ALA A 209 -23.76 21.84 -5.92
C ALA A 209 -23.47 23.28 -6.39
N ARG A 210 -24.41 23.84 -7.13
CA ARG A 210 -24.37 25.24 -7.62
C ARG A 210 -25.06 26.17 -6.65
#